data_e345677ff655928dd12917edf7f4a75f
#
_entry.id   e345677ff655928dd12917edf7f4a75f
#
_cell.length_a   1.000
_cell.length_b   1.000
_cell.length_c   1.000
_cell.angle_alpha   90.00
_cell.angle_beta   90.00
_cell.angle_gamma   90.00
#
_symmetry.space_group_name_H-M   'P 1'
#
loop_
_entity.id
_entity.type
_entity.pdbx_description
1 polymer ?
#
loop_
_entity_poly.entity_id
_entity_poly.type
_entity_poly.pdbx_seq_one_letter_code
_entity_poly.pdbx_strand_id
1 'polypeptide(L)'
;GRTLIFDEVDSGIGGSTALEIGRCLSRLSRTHQVFAVTHLPQVAAFADSHLTVTKDNSTQVAVTTVTHLDDDERILELSRMLAGIGDTETGKAHAKELWETAKKLKTAD
;
A
#
# COMPACT_ATOMS: atom_id res chain seq x y z
N GLY A 1 -17.01 16.10 3.24
CA GLY A 1 -15.76 15.45 3.06
C GLY A 1 -14.71 16.33 2.40
N ARG A 2 -13.50 16.11 2.77
CA ARG A 2 -12.34 16.80 2.21
C ARG A 2 -11.43 15.78 1.56
N THR A 3 -10.53 16.25 0.69
CA THR A 3 -9.43 15.44 0.17
C THR A 3 -8.20 15.72 1.02
N LEU A 4 -7.64 14.66 1.59
CA LEU A 4 -6.46 14.72 2.44
C LEU A 4 -5.31 13.99 1.76
N ILE A 5 -4.14 14.59 1.77
CA ILE A 5 -2.94 14.01 1.16
C ILE A 5 -1.88 13.85 2.26
N PHE A 6 -1.44 12.61 2.44
CA PHE A 6 -0.40 12.27 3.40
C PHE A 6 0.83 11.77 2.64
N ASP A 7 1.95 12.44 2.80
CA ASP A 7 3.18 12.08 2.14
C ASP A 7 4.22 11.67 3.20
N GLU A 8 4.75 10.47 3.07
CA GLU A 8 5.78 9.92 3.95
C GLU A 8 5.39 9.91 5.43
N VAL A 9 4.10 9.69 5.75
CA VAL A 9 3.61 9.64 7.13
C VAL A 9 4.23 8.49 7.94
N ASP A 10 4.75 7.49 7.24
CA ASP A 10 5.31 6.26 7.80
C ASP A 10 6.84 6.30 7.91
N SER A 11 7.46 7.45 7.67
CA SER A 11 8.90 7.58 7.71
C SER A 11 9.45 7.34 9.11
N GLY A 12 10.38 6.42 9.24
CA GLY A 12 11.08 6.14 10.51
C GLY A 12 10.30 5.33 11.53
N ILE A 13 9.16 4.73 11.18
CA ILE A 13 8.35 3.94 12.12
C ILE A 13 8.50 2.44 11.88
N GLY A 14 8.21 1.64 12.92
CA GLY A 14 8.22 0.18 12.83
C GLY A 14 6.90 -0.41 12.34
N GLY A 15 6.90 -1.73 12.11
CA GLY A 15 5.77 -2.44 11.49
C GLY A 15 4.46 -2.36 12.25
N SER A 16 4.48 -2.47 13.58
CA SER A 16 3.24 -2.41 14.38
C SER A 16 2.62 -1.03 14.37
N THR A 17 3.45 0.02 14.41
CA THR A 17 2.99 1.41 14.28
C THR A 17 2.45 1.67 12.88
N ALA A 18 3.09 1.07 11.86
CA ALA A 18 2.61 1.19 10.48
C ALA A 18 1.21 0.62 10.30
N LEU A 19 0.89 -0.51 10.94
CA LEU A 19 -0.46 -1.08 10.92
C LEU A 19 -1.47 -0.11 11.53
N GLU A 20 -1.13 0.50 12.66
CA GLU A 20 -2.00 1.48 13.31
C GLU A 20 -2.23 2.72 12.44
N ILE A 21 -1.20 3.20 11.76
CA ILE A 21 -1.35 4.32 10.82
C ILE A 21 -2.26 3.94 9.67
N GLY A 22 -2.06 2.75 9.08
CA GLY A 22 -2.92 2.26 8.01
C GLY A 22 -4.38 2.18 8.45
N ARG A 23 -4.60 1.70 9.65
CA ARG A 23 -5.94 1.61 10.24
C ARG A 23 -6.58 2.98 10.43
N CYS A 24 -5.82 3.93 10.94
CA CYS A 24 -6.30 5.32 11.11
C CYS A 24 -6.66 5.96 9.77
N LEU A 25 -5.83 5.79 8.75
CA LEU A 25 -6.11 6.31 7.41
C LEU A 25 -7.36 5.67 6.82
N SER A 26 -7.55 4.38 7.05
CA SER A 26 -8.74 3.66 6.60
C SER A 26 -10.01 4.23 7.25
N ARG A 27 -9.96 4.54 8.53
CA ARG A 27 -11.08 5.18 9.23
C ARG A 27 -11.39 6.56 8.65
N LEU A 28 -10.37 7.37 8.43
CA LEU A 28 -10.52 8.70 7.82
C LEU A 28 -11.16 8.61 6.43
N SER A 29 -10.86 7.55 5.68
CA SER A 29 -11.36 7.39 4.32
C SER A 29 -12.88 7.18 4.26
N ARG A 30 -13.52 6.90 5.38
CA ARG A 30 -14.98 6.74 5.42
C ARG A 30 -15.71 8.06 5.23
N THR A 31 -15.10 9.16 5.63
CA THR A 31 -15.70 10.50 5.57
C THR A 31 -14.93 11.47 4.68
N HIS A 32 -13.74 11.09 4.26
CA HIS A 32 -12.83 11.93 3.45
C HIS A 32 -12.26 11.11 2.30
N GLN A 33 -11.82 11.77 1.25
CA GLN A 33 -10.98 11.14 0.26
C GLN A 33 -9.52 11.24 0.73
N VAL A 34 -8.87 10.09 0.91
CA VAL A 34 -7.52 10.03 1.47
C VAL A 34 -6.55 9.50 0.42
N PHE A 35 -5.51 10.26 0.14
CA PHE A 35 -4.35 9.82 -0.64
C PHE A 35 -3.17 9.69 0.29
N ALA A 36 -2.50 8.54 0.25
CA ALA A 36 -1.29 8.33 1.04
C ALA A 36 -0.17 7.85 0.14
N VAL A 37 1.00 8.44 0.29
CA VAL A 37 2.23 7.99 -0.38
C VAL A 37 3.05 7.25 0.66
N THR A 38 3.28 5.97 0.43
CA THR A 38 3.96 5.11 1.40
C THR A 38 4.85 4.08 0.70
N HIS A 39 5.91 3.68 1.37
CA HIS A 39 6.73 2.56 0.97
C HIS A 39 6.53 1.35 1.88
N LEU A 40 5.63 1.45 2.87
CA LEU A 40 5.38 0.38 3.82
C LEU A 40 4.16 -0.46 3.42
N PRO A 41 4.33 -1.77 3.27
CA PRO A 41 3.22 -2.66 2.92
C PRO A 41 2.12 -2.68 3.97
N GLN A 42 2.46 -2.47 5.24
CA GLN A 42 1.50 -2.42 6.33
C GLN A 42 0.48 -1.30 6.17
N VAL A 43 0.89 -0.17 5.58
CA VAL A 43 -0.02 0.94 5.27
C VAL A 43 -0.77 0.66 3.98
N ALA A 44 -0.05 0.23 2.94
CA ALA A 44 -0.64 -0.02 1.61
C ALA A 44 -1.74 -1.09 1.64
N ALA A 45 -1.62 -2.08 2.53
CA ALA A 45 -2.60 -3.16 2.64
C ALA A 45 -3.99 -2.66 3.04
N PHE A 46 -4.09 -1.52 3.72
CA PHE A 46 -5.37 -0.93 4.13
C PHE A 46 -6.06 -0.13 3.03
N ALA A 47 -5.38 0.17 1.94
CA ALA A 47 -5.95 1.02 0.89
C ALA A 47 -7.16 0.35 0.22
N ASP A 48 -8.15 1.15 -0.16
CA ASP A 48 -9.26 0.69 -0.98
C ASP A 48 -8.83 0.57 -2.45
N SER A 49 -7.91 1.44 -2.87
CA SER A 49 -7.30 1.42 -4.20
C SER A 49 -5.80 1.58 -4.06
N HIS A 50 -5.05 0.84 -4.85
CA HIS A 50 -3.60 0.87 -4.82
C HIS A 50 -3.08 1.25 -6.20
N LEU A 51 -2.31 2.33 -6.24
CA LEU A 51 -1.66 2.81 -7.46
C LEU A 51 -0.16 2.64 -7.32
N THR A 52 0.49 2.15 -8.36
CA THR A 52 1.95 2.14 -8.43
C THR A 52 2.42 3.15 -9.44
N VAL A 53 3.55 3.78 -9.14
CA VAL A 53 4.19 4.74 -10.03
C VAL A 53 5.54 4.15 -10.44
N THR A 54 5.71 3.95 -11.74
CA THR A 54 6.96 3.45 -12.29
C THR A 54 7.56 4.47 -13.23
N LYS A 55 8.87 4.59 -13.20
CA LYS A 55 9.60 5.51 -14.05
C LYS A 55 10.54 4.71 -14.94
N ASP A 56 10.34 4.84 -16.25
CA ASP A 56 11.17 4.16 -17.24
C ASP A 56 12.16 5.15 -17.83
N ASN A 57 13.44 4.91 -17.58
CA ASN A 57 14.54 5.73 -18.08
C ASN A 57 15.31 5.04 -19.22
N SER A 58 14.76 3.97 -19.81
CA SER A 58 15.41 3.20 -20.86
C SER A 58 15.49 3.95 -22.19
N THR A 59 14.75 5.04 -22.34
CA THR A 59 14.77 5.91 -23.53
C THR A 59 15.32 7.27 -23.15
N GLN A 60 15.59 8.13 -24.18
CA GLN A 60 16.07 9.48 -23.96
C GLN A 60 15.09 10.36 -23.18
N VAL A 61 13.80 10.00 -23.21
CA VAL A 61 12.76 10.71 -22.49
C VAL A 61 12.28 9.77 -21.36
N ALA A 62 12.34 10.24 -20.11
CA ALA A 62 11.79 9.49 -18.99
C ALA A 62 10.28 9.43 -19.09
N VAL A 63 9.72 8.23 -18.98
CA VAL A 63 8.28 8.02 -18.99
C VAL A 63 7.85 7.55 -17.61
N THR A 64 6.90 8.28 -17.02
CA THR A 64 6.28 7.90 -15.74
C THR A 64 4.92 7.27 -16.03
N THR A 65 4.72 6.07 -15.50
CA THR A 65 3.47 5.35 -15.67
C THR A 65 2.81 5.15 -14.31
N VAL A 66 1.51 5.43 -14.23
CA VAL A 66 0.68 5.18 -13.05
C VAL A 66 -0.24 4.02 -13.38
N THR A 67 -0.19 2.97 -12.57
CA THR A 67 -0.99 1.77 -12.78
C THR A 67 -1.88 1.52 -11.58
N HIS A 68 -3.18 1.32 -11.84
CA HIS A 68 -4.14 0.89 -10.82
C HIS A 68 -4.10 -0.64 -10.74
N LEU A 69 -3.87 -1.17 -9.54
CA LEU A 69 -3.68 -2.61 -9.34
C LEU A 69 -5.00 -3.30 -8.99
N ASP A 70 -5.24 -4.48 -9.58
CA ASP A 70 -6.30 -5.38 -9.11
C ASP A 70 -5.85 -6.13 -7.85
N ASP A 71 -6.71 -6.97 -7.29
CA ASP A 71 -6.42 -7.64 -6.02
C ASP A 71 -5.19 -8.56 -6.12
N ASP A 72 -5.07 -9.34 -7.19
CA ASP A 72 -3.92 -10.22 -7.38
C ASP A 72 -2.62 -9.43 -7.56
N GLU A 73 -2.68 -8.35 -8.33
CA GLU A 73 -1.54 -7.47 -8.52
C GLU A 73 -1.16 -6.76 -7.21
N ARG A 74 -2.13 -6.43 -6.38
CA ARG A 74 -1.89 -5.81 -5.06
C ARG A 74 -1.13 -6.77 -4.14
N ILE A 75 -1.53 -8.02 -4.08
CA ILE A 75 -0.84 -9.02 -3.27
C ILE A 75 0.60 -9.20 -3.75
N LEU A 76 0.81 -9.24 -5.06
CA LEU A 76 2.15 -9.33 -5.63
C LEU A 76 3.00 -8.10 -5.29
N GLU A 77 2.42 -6.91 -5.36
CA GLU A 77 3.11 -5.67 -4.99
C GLU A 77 3.45 -5.63 -3.49
N LEU A 78 2.52 -6.06 -2.63
CA LEU A 78 2.79 -6.17 -1.19
C LEU A 78 3.95 -7.14 -0.93
N SER A 79 4.00 -8.25 -1.66
CA SER A 79 5.11 -9.20 -1.58
C SER A 79 6.44 -8.53 -1.93
N ARG A 80 6.47 -7.76 -3.01
CA ARG A 80 7.65 -7.00 -3.42
C ARG A 80 8.07 -5.99 -2.36
N MET A 81 7.12 -5.28 -1.77
CA MET A 81 7.38 -4.30 -0.72
C MET A 81 7.95 -4.94 0.56
N LEU A 82 7.48 -6.15 0.88
CA LEU A 82 7.94 -6.89 2.06
C LEU A 82 9.35 -7.45 1.89
N ALA A 83 9.64 -8.03 0.73
CA ALA A 83 10.85 -8.81 0.52
C ALA A 83 11.80 -8.22 -0.54
N GLY A 84 11.37 -7.18 -1.25
CA GLY A 84 12.12 -6.62 -2.37
C GLY A 84 12.07 -7.47 -3.62
N ILE A 85 11.51 -8.68 -3.54
CA ILE A 85 11.33 -9.60 -4.67
C ILE A 85 9.89 -10.08 -4.64
N GLY A 86 9.10 -9.72 -5.66
CA GLY A 86 7.66 -9.93 -5.66
C GLY A 86 7.19 -11.35 -5.93
N ASP A 87 8.05 -12.23 -6.42
CA ASP A 87 7.63 -13.51 -6.98
C ASP A 87 8.16 -14.74 -6.25
N THR A 88 8.30 -14.65 -4.92
CA THR A 88 8.64 -15.80 -4.10
C THR A 88 7.38 -16.36 -3.43
N GLU A 89 7.32 -17.67 -3.23
CA GLU A 89 6.18 -18.31 -2.55
C GLU A 89 6.06 -17.81 -1.10
N THR A 90 7.17 -17.68 -0.40
CA THR A 90 7.17 -17.15 0.97
C THR A 90 6.71 -15.71 1.03
N GLY A 91 7.18 -14.88 0.10
CA GLY A 91 6.76 -13.47 0.00
C GLY A 91 5.28 -13.33 -0.29
N LYS A 92 4.75 -14.16 -1.20
CA LYS A 92 3.32 -14.15 -1.53
C LYS A 92 2.47 -14.59 -0.34
N ALA A 93 2.89 -15.63 0.38
CA ALA A 93 2.17 -16.10 1.57
C ALA A 93 2.12 -15.02 2.65
N HIS A 94 3.24 -14.34 2.88
CA HIS A 94 3.34 -13.25 3.86
C HIS A 94 2.46 -12.06 3.43
N ALA A 95 2.51 -11.71 2.16
CA ALA A 95 1.69 -10.62 1.62
C ALA A 95 0.20 -10.91 1.75
N LYS A 96 -0.21 -12.15 1.47
CA LYS A 96 -1.60 -12.58 1.59
C LYS A 96 -2.07 -12.53 3.04
N GLU A 97 -1.23 -12.95 3.98
CA GLU A 97 -1.52 -12.84 5.41
C GLU A 97 -1.75 -11.40 5.83
N LEU A 98 -0.87 -10.49 5.40
CA LEU A 98 -1.00 -9.06 5.68
C LEU A 98 -2.29 -8.50 5.07
N TRP A 99 -2.61 -8.88 3.84
CA TRP A 99 -3.82 -8.49 3.15
C TRP A 99 -5.07 -8.89 3.94
N GLU A 100 -5.11 -10.14 4.40
CA GLU A 100 -6.24 -10.66 5.18
C GLU A 100 -6.35 -9.97 6.54
N THR A 101 -5.22 -9.70 7.19
CA THR A 101 -5.19 -8.96 8.46
C THR A 101 -5.78 -7.57 8.30
N ALA A 102 -5.38 -6.85 7.26
CA ALA A 102 -5.89 -5.51 6.99
C ALA A 102 -7.41 -5.54 6.73
N LYS A 103 -7.89 -6.51 5.96
CA LYS A 103 -9.33 -6.68 5.72
C LYS A 103 -10.11 -6.88 7.00
N LYS A 104 -9.61 -7.73 7.90
CA LYS A 104 -10.27 -7.98 9.18
C LYS A 104 -10.33 -6.72 10.04
N LEU A 105 -9.24 -5.98 10.11
CA LEU A 105 -9.18 -4.75 10.90
C LEU A 105 -10.09 -3.66 10.32
N LYS A 106 -10.17 -3.54 9.01
CA LYS A 106 -11.11 -2.61 8.35
C LYS A 106 -12.56 -2.96 8.65
N THR A 107 -12.89 -4.24 8.63
CA THR A 107 -14.25 -4.71 8.90
C THR A 107 -14.63 -4.51 10.36
N ALA A 108 -13.68 -4.67 11.29
CA ALA A 108 -13.90 -4.49 12.73
C ALA A 108 -14.11 -3.01 13.10
N ASP A 109 -13.63 -2.10 12.32
CA ASP A 109 -13.82 -0.66 12.50
C ASP A 109 -15.13 -0.20 11.88
#